data_88d22bea146a4a9ed694eb91d8ef1f9d
#
_entry.id   88d22bea146a4a9ed694eb91d8ef1f9d
#
_cell.length_a   1.000
_cell.length_b   1.000
_cell.length_c   1.000
_cell.angle_alpha   90.00
_cell.angle_beta   90.00
_cell.angle_gamma   90.00
#
_symmetry.space_group_name_H-M   'P 1'
#
loop_
_entity.id
_entity.type
_entity.pdbx_description
1 polymer ?
#
loop_
_entity_poly.entity_id
_entity_poly.type
_entity_poly.pdbx_seq_one_letter_code
_entity_poly.pdbx_strand_id
1 'polypeptide(L)'
;RTGGGKQGNVQSYTLQSLKSAVPYVASVINHKPGVNGADAESLEQAVLRAPRILRTRDRAVTPEDFEVLAKAGSQGGFARVRSLPEGSRQPGTVGILVVPQANTEGINRGEGLSPEQLILSRGLEEQVLDYLIERRILGIQVQLEQPQYVGVSVQTEIVLEPAYRNPLAQQEIVQNLKIALYRYLNPIIGGNDGKGWEFGRPVYSSDIIALMQQFPGVRYLGQILLFSIHKQEDNWIRRSAPEPLIDPGDQGLVCSWDDINIRSGHVINVINR
;
A
#
# COMPACT_ATOMS: atom_id res chain seq x y z
N ARG A 1 1.79 -28.70 -1.20
CA ARG A 1 0.87 -28.53 -0.08
C ARG A 1 0.62 -27.05 0.11
N THR A 2 -0.61 -26.64 0.04
CA THR A 2 -1.10 -25.35 0.48
C THR A 2 -1.32 -25.44 2.00
N GLY A 3 -0.83 -24.51 2.76
CA GLY A 3 -1.00 -24.45 4.21
C GLY A 3 0.19 -23.76 4.87
N GLY A 4 -0.05 -23.07 5.94
CA GLY A 4 0.96 -22.32 6.69
C GLY A 4 0.59 -20.85 6.90
N GLY A 5 -0.47 -20.36 6.25
CA GLY A 5 -0.91 -18.98 6.40
C GLY A 5 0.22 -17.98 6.16
N LYS A 6 0.25 -16.91 6.93
CA LYS A 6 1.33 -15.90 6.89
C LYS A 6 2.70 -16.47 7.25
N GLN A 7 2.76 -17.57 8.02
CA GLN A 7 4.02 -18.24 8.36
C GLN A 7 4.71 -18.86 7.14
N GLY A 8 3.97 -19.12 6.05
CA GLY A 8 4.52 -19.58 4.78
C GLY A 8 5.26 -18.49 4.00
N ASN A 9 5.16 -17.22 4.38
CA ASN A 9 5.87 -16.10 3.76
C ASN A 9 7.30 -16.03 4.30
N VAL A 10 8.16 -16.90 3.82
CA VAL A 10 9.57 -16.96 4.19
C VAL A 10 10.42 -16.18 3.20
N GLN A 11 11.45 -15.51 3.69
CA GLN A 11 12.39 -14.79 2.80
C GLN A 11 13.25 -15.76 1.99
N SER A 12 13.85 -15.28 0.90
CA SER A 12 14.85 -16.01 0.15
C SER A 12 16.02 -16.40 1.06
N TYR A 13 16.60 -17.56 0.82
CA TYR A 13 17.76 -18.10 1.53
C TYR A 13 17.53 -18.46 3.02
N THR A 14 16.28 -18.51 3.50
CA THR A 14 15.98 -18.86 4.90
C THR A 14 15.75 -20.35 5.14
N LEU A 15 15.33 -21.10 4.11
CA LEU A 15 15.13 -22.56 4.19
C LEU A 15 16.43 -23.26 3.83
N GLN A 16 17.20 -23.67 4.85
CA GLN A 16 18.53 -24.24 4.70
C GLN A 16 18.67 -25.68 5.23
N SER A 17 17.61 -26.23 5.84
CA SER A 17 17.65 -27.56 6.42
C SER A 17 16.56 -28.47 5.86
N LEU A 18 16.91 -29.74 5.64
CA LEU A 18 15.97 -30.79 5.29
C LEU A 18 15.35 -31.36 6.58
N LYS A 19 14.03 -31.58 6.56
CA LYS A 19 13.32 -32.24 7.67
C LYS A 19 13.71 -33.74 7.81
N SER A 20 14.10 -34.35 6.70
CA SER A 20 14.61 -35.72 6.65
C SER A 20 15.78 -35.77 5.65
N ALA A 21 16.78 -36.60 5.93
CA ALA A 21 17.92 -36.77 5.05
C ALA A 21 17.46 -37.39 3.70
N VAL A 22 17.92 -36.81 2.61
CA VAL A 22 17.73 -37.34 1.25
C VAL A 22 19.09 -37.73 0.71
N PRO A 23 19.29 -38.98 0.23
CA PRO A 23 20.56 -39.41 -0.34
C PRO A 23 21.03 -38.46 -1.43
N TYR A 24 22.33 -38.18 -1.47
CA TYR A 24 22.99 -37.31 -2.46
C TYR A 24 22.60 -35.82 -2.42
N VAL A 25 21.83 -35.34 -1.43
CA VAL A 25 21.53 -33.93 -1.24
C VAL A 25 22.33 -33.40 -0.05
N ALA A 26 23.35 -32.58 -0.32
CA ALA A 26 24.21 -31.99 0.70
C ALA A 26 23.60 -30.76 1.36
N SER A 27 22.86 -29.95 0.62
CA SER A 27 22.20 -28.73 1.13
C SER A 27 20.98 -28.39 0.29
N VAL A 28 20.06 -27.65 0.89
CA VAL A 28 18.89 -27.06 0.22
C VAL A 28 18.81 -25.59 0.52
N ILE A 29 18.30 -24.81 -0.42
CA ILE A 29 18.11 -23.39 -0.26
C ILE A 29 16.92 -22.93 -1.11
N ASN A 30 16.11 -22.01 -0.58
CA ASN A 30 15.08 -21.36 -1.37
C ASN A 30 15.63 -20.07 -1.98
N HIS A 31 15.72 -20.03 -3.31
CA HIS A 31 16.18 -18.83 -4.03
C HIS A 31 15.11 -17.75 -4.12
N LYS A 32 13.83 -18.13 -4.05
CA LYS A 32 12.71 -17.20 -4.10
C LYS A 32 12.00 -17.16 -2.74
N PRO A 33 11.46 -16.00 -2.33
CA PRO A 33 10.66 -15.92 -1.13
C PRO A 33 9.33 -16.67 -1.30
N GLY A 34 8.80 -17.21 -0.21
CA GLY A 34 7.41 -17.61 -0.14
C GLY A 34 6.53 -16.37 -0.01
N VAL A 35 5.55 -16.20 -0.90
CA VAL A 35 4.66 -15.04 -0.94
C VAL A 35 3.19 -15.48 -0.95
N ASN A 36 2.27 -14.56 -0.68
CA ASN A 36 0.83 -14.76 -0.71
C ASN A 36 0.27 -15.76 0.32
N GLY A 37 1.02 -16.09 1.36
CA GLY A 37 0.48 -16.79 2.50
C GLY A 37 -0.43 -15.87 3.30
N ALA A 38 -1.72 -16.23 3.41
CA ALA A 38 -2.69 -15.53 4.22
C ALA A 38 -3.28 -16.48 5.27
N ASP A 39 -3.54 -15.94 6.47
CA ASP A 39 -4.24 -16.70 7.50
C ASP A 39 -5.71 -16.91 7.11
N ALA A 40 -6.35 -17.88 7.72
CA ALA A 40 -7.78 -18.10 7.52
C ALA A 40 -8.56 -16.83 7.90
N GLU A 41 -9.59 -16.54 7.10
CA GLU A 41 -10.50 -15.44 7.35
C GLU A 41 -11.19 -15.61 8.72
N SER A 42 -11.28 -14.53 9.50
CA SER A 42 -12.05 -14.56 10.74
C SER A 42 -13.57 -14.62 10.47
N LEU A 43 -14.33 -15.13 11.44
CA LEU A 43 -15.79 -15.17 11.33
C LEU A 43 -16.38 -13.78 11.10
N GLU A 44 -15.85 -12.76 11.75
CA GLU A 44 -16.29 -11.36 11.59
C GLU A 44 -16.04 -10.86 10.16
N GLN A 45 -14.90 -11.15 9.58
CA GLN A 45 -14.59 -10.82 8.19
C GLN A 45 -15.50 -11.58 7.22
N ALA A 46 -15.75 -12.85 7.48
CA ALA A 46 -16.66 -13.66 6.68
C ALA A 46 -18.11 -13.14 6.73
N VAL A 47 -18.60 -12.70 7.90
CA VAL A 47 -19.92 -12.08 8.07
C VAL A 47 -20.04 -10.78 7.29
N LEU A 48 -19.00 -9.97 7.23
CA LEU A 48 -18.99 -8.74 6.44
C LEU A 48 -18.90 -8.99 4.92
N ARG A 49 -18.24 -10.05 4.53
CA ARG A 49 -18.03 -10.42 3.11
C ARG A 49 -19.22 -11.18 2.51
N ALA A 50 -19.80 -12.13 3.26
CA ALA A 50 -20.84 -13.01 2.76
C ALA A 50 -22.05 -12.29 2.12
N PRO A 51 -22.63 -11.24 2.72
CA PRO A 51 -23.75 -10.51 2.11
C PRO A 51 -23.39 -9.90 0.74
N ARG A 52 -22.16 -9.44 0.57
CA ARG A 52 -21.70 -8.87 -0.71
C ARG A 52 -21.63 -9.92 -1.80
N ILE A 53 -21.04 -11.09 -1.50
CA ILE A 53 -20.96 -12.22 -2.43
C ILE A 53 -22.36 -12.78 -2.75
N LEU A 54 -23.24 -12.89 -1.76
CA LEU A 54 -24.61 -13.35 -1.99
C LEU A 54 -25.42 -12.39 -2.86
N ARG A 55 -25.15 -11.07 -2.79
CA ARG A 55 -25.80 -10.08 -3.65
C ARG A 55 -25.34 -10.17 -5.10
N THR A 56 -24.06 -10.38 -5.36
CA THR A 56 -23.52 -10.47 -6.73
C THR A 56 -24.06 -11.69 -7.48
N ARG A 57 -24.52 -12.74 -6.78
CA ARG A 57 -24.95 -14.01 -7.38
C ARG A 57 -23.97 -14.53 -8.46
N ASP A 58 -22.68 -14.29 -8.25
CA ASP A 58 -21.60 -14.63 -9.17
C ASP A 58 -21.73 -13.98 -10.57
N ARG A 59 -22.35 -12.78 -10.63
CA ARG A 59 -22.50 -11.96 -11.84
C ARG A 59 -22.09 -10.52 -11.56
N ALA A 60 -21.34 -9.94 -12.47
CA ALA A 60 -20.92 -8.55 -12.45
C ALA A 60 -21.93 -7.69 -13.24
N VAL A 61 -22.78 -6.95 -12.51
CA VAL A 61 -23.80 -6.05 -13.04
C VAL A 61 -23.55 -4.61 -12.62
N THR A 62 -23.28 -4.40 -11.33
CA THR A 62 -22.99 -3.09 -10.75
C THR A 62 -21.49 -2.86 -10.58
N PRO A 63 -21.02 -1.61 -10.45
CA PRO A 63 -19.62 -1.30 -10.16
C PRO A 63 -19.09 -2.08 -8.94
N GLU A 64 -19.91 -2.20 -7.89
CA GLU A 64 -19.56 -2.92 -6.67
C GLU A 64 -19.40 -4.42 -6.91
N ASP A 65 -20.20 -5.01 -7.81
CA ASP A 65 -20.06 -6.42 -8.19
C ASP A 65 -18.71 -6.67 -8.85
N PHE A 66 -18.28 -5.77 -9.75
CA PHE A 66 -16.97 -5.86 -10.39
C PHE A 66 -15.83 -5.79 -9.37
N GLU A 67 -15.94 -4.91 -8.36
CA GLU A 67 -14.92 -4.82 -7.30
C GLU A 67 -14.81 -6.13 -6.50
N VAL A 68 -15.96 -6.67 -6.08
CA VAL A 68 -16.02 -7.91 -5.29
C VAL A 68 -15.48 -9.09 -6.08
N LEU A 69 -15.90 -9.22 -7.34
CA LEU A 69 -15.48 -10.32 -8.21
C LEU A 69 -14.03 -10.19 -8.66
N ALA A 70 -13.54 -8.98 -8.97
CA ALA A 70 -12.11 -8.77 -9.27
C ALA A 70 -11.23 -9.15 -8.09
N LYS A 71 -11.64 -8.76 -6.87
CA LYS A 71 -10.93 -9.16 -5.66
C LYS A 71 -10.97 -10.67 -5.43
N ALA A 72 -12.10 -11.31 -5.66
CA ALA A 72 -12.24 -12.78 -5.55
C ALA A 72 -11.37 -13.50 -6.61
N GLY A 73 -11.41 -13.04 -7.87
CA GLY A 73 -10.64 -13.61 -8.98
C GLY A 73 -9.12 -13.47 -8.79
N SER A 74 -8.68 -12.46 -8.05
CA SER A 74 -7.25 -12.27 -7.75
C SER A 74 -6.71 -13.28 -6.73
N GLN A 75 -7.56 -14.04 -6.05
CA GLN A 75 -7.16 -15.03 -5.03
C GLN A 75 -6.19 -14.46 -3.98
N GLY A 76 -6.41 -13.21 -3.56
CA GLY A 76 -5.56 -12.50 -2.62
C GLY A 76 -4.40 -11.71 -3.27
N GLY A 77 -4.29 -11.72 -4.60
CA GLY A 77 -3.29 -10.94 -5.32
C GLY A 77 -3.58 -9.43 -5.34
N PHE A 78 -4.82 -9.00 -5.08
CA PHE A 78 -5.17 -7.60 -4.94
C PHE A 78 -5.39 -7.21 -3.47
N ALA A 79 -4.68 -6.19 -3.03
CA ALA A 79 -4.92 -5.54 -1.76
C ALA A 79 -6.20 -4.70 -1.81
N ARG A 80 -6.36 -3.92 -2.90
CA ARG A 80 -7.49 -3.02 -3.07
C ARG A 80 -7.99 -3.03 -4.52
N VAL A 81 -9.28 -2.78 -4.66
CA VAL A 81 -9.98 -2.67 -5.93
C VAL A 81 -10.97 -1.51 -5.83
N ARG A 82 -11.12 -0.73 -6.89
CA ARG A 82 -12.10 0.35 -7.02
C ARG A 82 -12.59 0.44 -8.46
N SER A 83 -13.87 0.39 -8.70
CA SER A 83 -14.47 0.68 -9.99
C SER A 83 -14.40 2.17 -10.29
N LEU A 84 -14.10 2.51 -11.52
CA LEU A 84 -14.16 3.89 -11.99
C LEU A 84 -15.61 4.32 -12.21
N PRO A 85 -15.92 5.62 -12.04
CA PRO A 85 -17.25 6.15 -12.32
C PRO A 85 -17.70 5.87 -13.75
N GLU A 86 -19.00 5.71 -13.96
CA GLU A 86 -19.59 5.60 -15.29
C GLU A 86 -19.19 6.79 -16.15
N GLY A 87 -18.91 6.55 -17.44
CA GLY A 87 -18.47 7.57 -18.38
C GLY A 87 -16.99 7.93 -18.33
N SER A 88 -16.21 7.36 -17.39
CA SER A 88 -14.75 7.54 -17.34
C SER A 88 -14.01 6.78 -18.45
N ARG A 89 -14.69 5.87 -19.12
CA ARG A 89 -14.20 5.06 -20.26
C ARG A 89 -15.22 5.09 -21.40
N GLN A 90 -14.88 4.44 -22.50
CA GLN A 90 -15.79 4.32 -23.65
C GLN A 90 -17.08 3.58 -23.24
N PRO A 91 -18.23 3.91 -23.86
CA PRO A 91 -19.48 3.21 -23.58
C PRO A 91 -19.32 1.69 -23.70
N GLY A 92 -19.86 0.94 -22.74
CA GLY A 92 -19.72 -0.51 -22.66
C GLY A 92 -18.40 -1.00 -22.04
N THR A 93 -17.55 -0.10 -21.51
CA THR A 93 -16.31 -0.47 -20.83
C THR A 93 -16.36 -0.06 -19.36
N VAL A 94 -16.07 -1.01 -18.49
CA VAL A 94 -15.91 -0.81 -17.04
C VAL A 94 -14.42 -0.78 -16.73
N GLY A 95 -13.94 0.36 -16.23
CA GLY A 95 -12.59 0.52 -15.73
C GLY A 95 -12.52 0.14 -14.24
N ILE A 96 -11.50 -0.61 -13.86
CA ILE A 96 -11.27 -1.03 -12.48
C ILE A 96 -9.84 -0.70 -12.10
N LEU A 97 -9.67 0.17 -11.10
CA LEU A 97 -8.38 0.43 -10.49
C LEU A 97 -8.03 -0.72 -9.52
N VAL A 98 -6.85 -1.27 -9.66
CA VAL A 98 -6.35 -2.36 -8.83
C VAL A 98 -5.02 -2.01 -8.20
N VAL A 99 -4.88 -2.32 -6.91
CA VAL A 99 -3.63 -2.22 -6.17
C VAL A 99 -3.19 -3.63 -5.82
N PRO A 100 -2.10 -4.13 -6.40
CA PRO A 100 -1.57 -5.44 -6.06
C PRO A 100 -1.18 -5.56 -4.59
N GLN A 101 -1.20 -6.77 -4.07
CA GLN A 101 -0.68 -7.06 -2.75
C GLN A 101 0.83 -6.91 -2.75
N ALA A 102 1.36 -6.20 -1.75
CA ALA A 102 2.80 -6.03 -1.54
C ALA A 102 3.19 -6.32 -0.10
N ASN A 103 4.48 -6.58 0.12
CA ASN A 103 5.01 -6.76 1.46
C ASN A 103 5.12 -5.39 2.16
N THR A 104 4.44 -5.26 3.28
CA THR A 104 4.41 -4.03 4.09
C THR A 104 5.35 -4.09 5.32
N GLU A 105 6.15 -5.15 5.48
CA GLU A 105 7.06 -5.30 6.63
C GLU A 105 8.14 -4.23 6.68
N GLY A 106 8.61 -3.75 5.52
CA GLY A 106 9.59 -2.67 5.40
C GLY A 106 9.15 -1.37 6.07
N ILE A 107 7.83 -1.14 6.18
CA ILE A 107 7.28 0.04 6.86
C ILE A 107 7.72 0.12 8.32
N ASN A 108 7.75 -1.02 9.02
CA ASN A 108 8.18 -1.08 10.42
C ASN A 108 9.68 -0.79 10.59
N ARG A 109 10.45 -0.83 9.50
CA ARG A 109 11.87 -0.42 9.46
C ARG A 109 12.05 1.04 9.00
N GLY A 110 10.96 1.71 8.58
CA GLY A 110 10.99 3.07 8.08
C GLY A 110 11.38 3.19 6.60
N GLU A 111 11.20 2.12 5.82
CA GLU A 111 11.52 2.10 4.38
C GLU A 111 10.37 2.59 3.50
N GLY A 112 9.13 2.48 4.00
CA GLY A 112 7.93 2.81 3.24
C GLY A 112 7.56 1.75 2.19
N LEU A 113 6.78 2.15 1.18
CA LEU A 113 6.36 1.28 0.07
C LEU A 113 6.45 2.05 -1.24
N SER A 114 7.35 1.64 -2.12
CA SER A 114 7.54 2.27 -3.43
C SER A 114 6.51 1.77 -4.45
N PRO A 115 6.15 2.59 -5.46
CA PRO A 115 5.25 2.18 -6.53
C PRO A 115 5.74 1.00 -7.34
N GLU A 116 7.04 0.76 -7.41
CA GLU A 116 7.64 -0.37 -8.13
C GLU A 116 7.30 -1.72 -7.49
N GLN A 117 7.03 -1.70 -6.17
CA GLN A 117 6.57 -2.90 -5.45
C GLN A 117 5.07 -3.18 -5.68
N LEU A 118 4.36 -2.27 -6.32
CA LEU A 118 2.92 -2.31 -6.59
C LEU A 118 2.60 -2.57 -8.08
N ILE A 119 3.57 -3.03 -8.86
CA ILE A 119 3.36 -3.28 -10.29
C ILE A 119 2.44 -4.49 -10.47
N LEU A 120 1.39 -4.29 -11.26
CA LEU A 120 0.48 -5.36 -11.67
C LEU A 120 1.20 -6.33 -12.61
N SER A 121 1.34 -7.58 -12.21
CA SER A 121 1.90 -8.60 -13.07
C SER A 121 0.89 -9.02 -14.14
N ARG A 122 1.37 -9.26 -15.36
CA ARG A 122 0.54 -9.70 -16.47
C ARG A 122 -0.24 -10.98 -16.17
N GLY A 123 0.37 -11.94 -15.47
CA GLY A 123 -0.31 -13.19 -15.11
C GLY A 123 -1.48 -12.99 -14.14
N LEU A 124 -1.36 -12.04 -13.19
CA LEU A 124 -2.46 -11.70 -12.28
C LEU A 124 -3.57 -10.94 -13.02
N GLU A 125 -3.20 -10.07 -13.94
CA GLU A 125 -4.15 -9.35 -14.78
C GLU A 125 -4.97 -10.31 -15.64
N GLU A 126 -4.32 -11.19 -16.40
CA GLU A 126 -4.96 -12.22 -17.23
C GLU A 126 -5.88 -13.13 -16.40
N GLN A 127 -5.42 -13.61 -15.24
CA GLN A 127 -6.22 -14.44 -14.33
C GLN A 127 -7.52 -13.76 -13.90
N VAL A 128 -7.46 -12.48 -13.53
CA VAL A 128 -8.65 -11.74 -13.06
C VAL A 128 -9.58 -11.39 -14.23
N LEU A 129 -9.04 -11.03 -15.38
CA LEU A 129 -9.83 -10.78 -16.59
C LEU A 129 -10.59 -12.03 -17.02
N ASP A 130 -9.95 -13.20 -17.07
CA ASP A 130 -10.59 -14.46 -17.40
C ASP A 130 -11.73 -14.80 -16.42
N TYR A 131 -11.49 -14.58 -15.12
CA TYR A 131 -12.50 -14.77 -14.10
C TYR A 131 -13.70 -13.84 -14.27
N LEU A 132 -13.50 -12.59 -14.66
CA LEU A 132 -14.56 -11.59 -14.87
C LEU A 132 -15.28 -11.80 -16.21
N ILE A 133 -14.60 -12.26 -17.26
CA ILE A 133 -15.20 -12.53 -18.58
C ILE A 133 -16.37 -13.51 -18.48
N GLU A 134 -16.25 -14.55 -17.67
CA GLU A 134 -17.32 -15.54 -17.48
C GLU A 134 -18.51 -14.99 -16.69
N ARG A 135 -18.34 -13.87 -15.96
CA ARG A 135 -19.32 -13.35 -15.00
C ARG A 135 -19.93 -12.02 -15.40
N ARG A 136 -19.34 -11.31 -16.37
CA ARG A 136 -19.83 -10.03 -16.86
C ARG A 136 -21.08 -10.20 -17.74
N ILE A 137 -21.83 -9.12 -17.91
CA ILE A 137 -22.92 -9.02 -18.88
C ILE A 137 -22.33 -9.02 -20.30
N LEU A 138 -23.03 -9.65 -21.23
CA LEU A 138 -22.64 -9.64 -22.64
C LEU A 138 -22.58 -8.21 -23.18
N GLY A 139 -21.52 -7.91 -23.94
CA GLY A 139 -21.27 -6.57 -24.50
C GLY A 139 -20.49 -5.62 -23.59
N ILE A 140 -20.27 -5.95 -22.32
CA ILE A 140 -19.43 -5.16 -21.44
C ILE A 140 -17.97 -5.62 -21.56
N GLN A 141 -17.06 -4.66 -21.73
CA GLN A 141 -15.62 -4.86 -21.65
C GLN A 141 -15.13 -4.46 -20.26
N VAL A 142 -14.09 -5.13 -19.77
CA VAL A 142 -13.45 -4.82 -18.49
C VAL A 142 -12.00 -4.45 -18.75
N GLN A 143 -11.56 -3.34 -18.17
CA GLN A 143 -10.17 -2.91 -18.18
C GLN A 143 -9.66 -2.82 -16.75
N LEU A 144 -8.58 -3.55 -16.44
CA LEU A 144 -7.86 -3.42 -15.19
C LEU A 144 -6.75 -2.39 -15.37
N GLU A 145 -6.68 -1.46 -14.45
CA GLU A 145 -5.70 -0.36 -14.50
C GLU A 145 -5.07 -0.18 -13.13
N GLN A 146 -3.86 0.32 -13.12
CA GLN A 146 -3.22 0.76 -11.89
C GLN A 146 -3.55 2.23 -11.62
N PRO A 147 -3.68 2.65 -10.36
CA PRO A 147 -3.82 4.06 -10.04
C PRO A 147 -2.55 4.83 -10.43
N GLN A 148 -2.71 6.13 -10.66
CA GLN A 148 -1.56 7.02 -10.80
C GLN A 148 -0.96 7.23 -9.40
N TYR A 149 0.19 6.61 -9.13
CA TYR A 149 0.85 6.79 -7.85
C TYR A 149 1.51 8.16 -7.75
N VAL A 150 1.28 8.84 -6.64
CA VAL A 150 1.93 10.10 -6.28
C VAL A 150 2.67 9.91 -4.98
N GLY A 151 3.98 10.08 -5.03
CA GLY A 151 4.80 10.00 -3.84
C GLY A 151 4.68 11.24 -2.97
N VAL A 152 4.75 11.08 -1.65
CA VAL A 152 4.69 12.17 -0.69
C VAL A 152 5.90 12.11 0.24
N SER A 153 6.66 13.19 0.28
CA SER A 153 7.71 13.43 1.27
C SER A 153 7.30 14.56 2.20
N VAL A 154 7.47 14.35 3.48
CA VAL A 154 7.14 15.33 4.54
C VAL A 154 8.45 15.84 5.14
N GLN A 155 8.53 17.16 5.30
CA GLN A 155 9.64 17.81 5.98
C GLN A 155 9.12 18.71 7.09
N THR A 156 9.65 18.59 8.32
CA THR A 156 9.21 19.39 9.46
C THR A 156 10.31 19.49 10.53
N GLU A 157 10.10 20.44 11.43
CA GLU A 157 10.88 20.59 12.65
C GLU A 157 10.00 20.30 13.86
N ILE A 158 10.56 19.67 14.88
CA ILE A 158 9.84 19.34 16.12
C ILE A 158 10.62 19.83 17.34
N VAL A 159 9.90 20.21 18.37
CA VAL A 159 10.46 20.45 19.71
C VAL A 159 9.95 19.36 20.63
N LEU A 160 10.86 18.67 21.30
CA LEU A 160 10.53 17.61 22.24
C LEU A 160 10.37 18.14 23.66
N GLU A 161 9.57 17.43 24.46
CA GLU A 161 9.48 17.64 25.90
C GLU A 161 10.85 17.40 26.57
N PRO A 162 11.12 18.06 27.72
CA PRO A 162 12.40 17.95 28.40
C PRO A 162 12.84 16.52 28.74
N ALA A 163 11.89 15.63 29.03
CA ALA A 163 12.16 14.24 29.33
C ALA A 163 12.75 13.44 28.14
N TYR A 164 12.53 13.91 26.92
CA TYR A 164 12.94 13.23 25.68
C TYR A 164 14.11 13.93 24.96
N ARG A 165 14.84 14.82 25.65
CA ARG A 165 15.96 15.58 25.04
C ARG A 165 17.28 14.81 24.98
N ASN A 166 17.38 13.61 25.53
CA ASN A 166 18.58 12.81 25.36
C ASN A 166 18.68 12.26 23.93
N PRO A 167 19.90 12.09 23.37
CA PRO A 167 20.09 11.70 21.96
C PRO A 167 19.41 10.41 21.55
N LEU A 168 19.36 9.41 22.43
CA LEU A 168 18.73 8.13 22.14
C LEU A 168 17.21 8.26 22.02
N ALA A 169 16.57 8.95 22.98
CA ALA A 169 15.14 9.21 22.91
C ALA A 169 14.74 10.08 21.72
N GLN A 170 15.56 11.08 21.36
CA GLN A 170 15.35 11.88 20.16
C GLN A 170 15.34 11.00 18.89
N GLN A 171 16.35 10.14 18.77
CA GLN A 171 16.47 9.24 17.62
C GLN A 171 15.29 8.25 17.54
N GLU A 172 14.87 7.70 18.68
CA GLU A 172 13.74 6.78 18.77
C GLU A 172 12.43 7.47 18.35
N ILE A 173 12.16 8.67 18.88
CA ILE A 173 10.94 9.43 18.53
C ILE A 173 10.92 9.78 17.04
N VAL A 174 12.04 10.28 16.50
CA VAL A 174 12.15 10.60 15.07
C VAL A 174 11.90 9.37 14.20
N GLN A 175 12.47 8.23 14.58
CA GLN A 175 12.26 6.98 13.86
C GLN A 175 10.79 6.52 13.93
N ASN A 176 10.17 6.56 15.10
CA ASN A 176 8.78 6.20 15.27
C ASN A 176 7.83 7.13 14.48
N LEU A 177 8.12 8.43 14.45
CA LEU A 177 7.38 9.39 13.63
C LEU A 177 7.51 9.10 12.14
N LYS A 178 8.70 8.76 11.65
CA LYS A 178 8.91 8.35 10.25
C LYS A 178 8.12 7.09 9.90
N ILE A 179 8.18 6.08 10.76
CA ILE A 179 7.41 4.83 10.60
C ILE A 179 5.91 5.14 10.54
N ALA A 180 5.42 6.02 11.42
CA ALA A 180 4.02 6.42 11.41
C ALA A 180 3.61 7.15 10.13
N LEU A 181 4.46 8.04 9.61
CA LEU A 181 4.22 8.71 8.33
C LEU A 181 4.18 7.72 7.17
N TYR A 182 5.15 6.79 7.07
CA TYR A 182 5.14 5.75 6.05
C TYR A 182 3.93 4.83 6.15
N ARG A 183 3.48 4.52 7.36
CA ARG A 183 2.27 3.74 7.58
C ARG A 183 1.02 4.52 7.18
N TYR A 184 0.92 5.79 7.58
CA TYR A 184 -0.24 6.63 7.33
C TYR A 184 -0.44 6.93 5.84
N LEU A 185 0.65 7.26 5.13
CA LEU A 185 0.66 7.55 3.69
C LEU A 185 0.81 6.29 2.82
N ASN A 186 0.36 5.15 3.32
CA ASN A 186 0.49 3.88 2.62
C ASN A 186 -0.76 3.56 1.79
N PRO A 187 -0.62 3.11 0.54
CA PRO A 187 -1.76 2.80 -0.32
C PRO A 187 -2.55 1.55 0.11
N ILE A 188 -1.98 0.66 0.92
CA ILE A 188 -2.59 -0.63 1.31
C ILE A 188 -3.14 -0.61 2.73
N ILE A 189 -2.35 -0.09 3.69
CA ILE A 189 -2.65 -0.13 5.13
C ILE A 189 -2.73 1.26 5.77
N GLY A 190 -2.65 2.33 4.97
CA GLY A 190 -2.65 3.71 5.45
C GLY A 190 -4.05 4.28 5.70
N GLY A 191 -4.09 5.61 5.79
CA GLY A 191 -5.32 6.35 6.09
C GLY A 191 -5.75 6.23 7.55
N ASN A 192 -6.87 6.88 7.86
CA ASN A 192 -7.40 6.94 9.23
C ASN A 192 -7.98 5.60 9.71
N ASP A 193 -8.45 4.77 8.79
CA ASP A 193 -9.10 3.48 9.07
C ASP A 193 -8.16 2.28 8.90
N GLY A 194 -6.91 2.51 8.50
CA GLY A 194 -5.93 1.46 8.27
C GLY A 194 -6.19 0.57 7.04
N LYS A 195 -7.08 1.00 6.13
CA LYS A 195 -7.44 0.24 4.91
C LYS A 195 -6.77 0.76 3.65
N GLY A 196 -5.75 1.59 3.82
CA GLY A 196 -5.02 2.28 2.78
C GLY A 196 -5.54 3.69 2.51
N TRP A 197 -4.65 4.57 2.10
CA TRP A 197 -5.02 5.93 1.72
C TRP A 197 -6.15 5.92 0.69
N GLU A 198 -7.15 6.77 0.84
CA GLU A 198 -8.30 6.81 -0.06
C GLU A 198 -7.86 7.24 -1.48
N PHE A 199 -8.42 6.57 -2.50
CA PHE A 199 -8.20 6.98 -3.89
C PHE A 199 -8.73 8.39 -4.13
N GLY A 200 -7.93 9.23 -4.77
CA GLY A 200 -8.30 10.60 -5.11
C GLY A 200 -8.30 11.57 -3.94
N ARG A 201 -8.00 11.13 -2.72
CA ARG A 201 -7.96 12.01 -1.56
C ARG A 201 -6.65 12.80 -1.53
N PRO A 202 -6.71 14.14 -1.50
CA PRO A 202 -5.54 14.97 -1.29
C PRO A 202 -4.91 14.77 0.09
N VAL A 203 -3.60 15.04 0.19
CA VAL A 203 -2.88 15.10 1.47
C VAL A 203 -2.75 16.55 1.89
N TYR A 204 -3.26 16.87 3.06
CA TYR A 204 -3.15 18.20 3.66
C TYR A 204 -2.11 18.20 4.78
N SER A 205 -1.48 19.36 5.01
CA SER A 205 -0.58 19.53 6.16
C SER A 205 -1.29 19.28 7.49
N SER A 206 -2.60 19.53 7.58
CA SER A 206 -3.43 19.23 8.75
C SER A 206 -3.51 17.73 9.07
N ASP A 207 -3.53 16.86 8.06
CA ASP A 207 -3.54 15.41 8.27
C ASP A 207 -2.25 14.98 8.97
N ILE A 208 -1.12 15.53 8.55
CA ILE A 208 0.20 15.24 9.12
C ILE A 208 0.31 15.80 10.54
N ILE A 209 -0.18 17.03 10.77
CA ILE A 209 -0.22 17.64 12.10
C ILE A 209 -1.03 16.76 13.06
N ALA A 210 -2.24 16.34 12.67
CA ALA A 210 -3.10 15.50 13.47
C ALA A 210 -2.45 14.16 13.83
N LEU A 211 -1.71 13.56 12.90
CA LEU A 211 -0.95 12.33 13.14
C LEU A 211 0.18 12.57 14.15
N MET A 212 1.01 13.60 13.92
CA MET A 212 2.22 13.81 14.71
C MET A 212 1.94 14.31 16.14
N GLN A 213 0.83 15.06 16.35
CA GLN A 213 0.44 15.52 17.67
C GLN A 213 0.00 14.41 18.63
N GLN A 214 -0.33 13.23 18.09
CA GLN A 214 -0.70 12.08 18.93
C GLN A 214 0.51 11.37 19.56
N PHE A 215 1.72 11.72 19.13
CA PHE A 215 2.93 11.07 19.63
C PHE A 215 3.38 11.67 20.97
N PRO A 216 3.56 10.84 22.01
CA PRO A 216 4.09 11.30 23.27
C PRO A 216 5.51 11.85 23.09
N GLY A 217 5.80 12.93 23.80
CA GLY A 217 7.12 13.58 23.76
C GLY A 217 7.25 14.70 22.71
N VAL A 218 6.33 14.83 21.77
CA VAL A 218 6.27 15.97 20.84
C VAL A 218 5.54 17.13 21.50
N ARG A 219 6.29 18.21 21.85
CA ARG A 219 5.75 19.40 22.49
C ARG A 219 5.20 20.40 21.50
N TYR A 220 5.95 20.68 20.45
CA TYR A 220 5.57 21.60 19.37
C TYR A 220 5.98 21.05 18.01
N LEU A 221 5.14 21.30 17.01
CA LEU A 221 5.41 21.07 15.61
C LEU A 221 5.70 22.36 14.91
N GLY A 222 6.76 22.41 14.12
CA GLY A 222 7.04 23.48 13.19
C GLY A 222 6.15 23.43 11.94
N GLN A 223 6.51 24.17 10.94
CA GLN A 223 5.83 24.16 9.66
C GLN A 223 5.93 22.77 9.01
N ILE A 224 4.83 22.25 8.52
CA ILE A 224 4.80 21.04 7.68
C ILE A 224 5.00 21.45 6.23
N LEU A 225 6.05 20.96 5.62
CA LEU A 225 6.34 21.12 4.21
C LEU A 225 6.07 19.80 3.49
N LEU A 226 5.19 19.84 2.50
CA LEU A 226 4.81 18.69 1.68
C LEU A 226 5.50 18.79 0.33
N PHE A 227 6.05 17.69 -0.15
CA PHE A 227 6.69 17.59 -1.45
C PHE A 227 6.13 16.40 -2.21
N SER A 228 5.58 16.66 -3.39
CA SER A 228 5.12 15.60 -4.28
C SER A 228 6.27 14.97 -5.06
N ILE A 229 6.10 13.70 -5.39
CA ILE A 229 7.03 12.93 -6.20
C ILE A 229 6.22 12.29 -7.31
N HIS A 230 6.55 12.64 -8.54
CA HIS A 230 5.85 12.19 -9.74
C HIS A 230 6.78 11.39 -10.63
N LYS A 231 6.20 10.44 -11.35
CA LYS A 231 6.92 9.72 -12.40
C LYS A 231 6.99 10.60 -13.65
N GLN A 232 8.19 10.86 -14.14
CA GLN A 232 8.45 11.53 -15.41
C GLN A 232 9.24 10.56 -16.29
N GLU A 233 8.65 10.15 -17.40
CA GLU A 233 9.16 9.03 -18.21
C GLU A 233 9.35 7.78 -17.35
N ASP A 234 10.59 7.34 -17.13
CA ASP A 234 10.91 6.17 -16.30
C ASP A 234 11.48 6.51 -14.91
N ASN A 235 11.62 7.81 -14.59
CA ASN A 235 12.24 8.24 -13.34
C ASN A 235 11.23 8.90 -12.39
N TRP A 236 11.41 8.67 -11.09
CA TRP A 236 10.69 9.38 -10.07
C TRP A 236 11.42 10.68 -9.72
N ILE A 237 10.71 11.79 -9.75
CA ILE A 237 11.26 13.13 -9.49
C ILE A 237 10.47 13.81 -8.39
N ARG A 238 11.17 14.18 -7.32
CA ARG A 238 10.63 14.99 -6.23
C ARG A 238 10.63 16.46 -6.63
N ARG A 239 9.52 17.15 -6.40
CA ARG A 239 9.47 18.60 -6.56
C ARG A 239 10.43 19.30 -5.59
N SER A 240 11.08 20.37 -6.05
CA SER A 240 12.02 21.15 -5.25
C SER A 240 11.34 22.13 -4.28
N ALA A 241 10.16 22.63 -4.64
CA ALA A 241 9.36 23.54 -3.81
C ALA A 241 8.26 22.79 -3.04
N PRO A 242 7.98 23.20 -1.79
CA PRO A 242 6.87 22.62 -1.04
C PRO A 242 5.53 23.08 -1.61
N GLU A 243 4.53 22.22 -1.44
CA GLU A 243 3.15 22.44 -1.91
C GLU A 243 2.21 22.56 -0.71
N PRO A 244 1.14 23.39 -0.79
CA PRO A 244 0.18 23.55 0.30
C PRO A 244 -0.63 22.30 0.55
N LEU A 245 -0.86 21.51 -0.49
CA LEU A 245 -1.49 20.20 -0.49
C LEU A 245 -0.93 19.37 -1.64
N ILE A 246 -1.02 18.06 -1.55
CA ILE A 246 -0.68 17.15 -2.65
C ILE A 246 -1.96 16.47 -3.11
N ASP A 247 -2.38 16.80 -4.33
CA ASP A 247 -3.57 16.23 -4.97
C ASP A 247 -3.14 15.12 -5.93
N PRO A 248 -3.50 13.85 -5.67
CA PRO A 248 -3.19 12.76 -6.57
C PRO A 248 -4.11 12.71 -7.80
N GLY A 249 -5.19 13.50 -7.83
CA GLY A 249 -6.26 13.42 -8.83
C GLY A 249 -7.20 12.23 -8.61
N ASP A 250 -8.36 12.23 -9.26
CA ASP A 250 -9.46 11.27 -9.01
C ASP A 250 -9.06 9.79 -9.10
N GLN A 251 -8.13 9.45 -9.98
CA GLN A 251 -7.62 8.09 -10.20
C GLN A 251 -6.25 7.88 -9.54
N GLY A 252 -5.79 8.86 -8.78
CA GLY A 252 -4.50 8.83 -8.12
C GLY A 252 -4.55 8.16 -6.77
N LEU A 253 -3.39 7.69 -6.33
CA LEU A 253 -3.20 7.08 -5.03
C LEU A 253 -1.86 7.49 -4.43
N VAL A 254 -1.91 7.95 -3.19
CA VAL A 254 -0.72 8.39 -2.46
C VAL A 254 0.09 7.20 -1.98
N CYS A 255 1.40 7.34 -2.03
CA CYS A 255 2.37 6.43 -1.43
C CYS A 255 3.57 7.21 -0.88
N SER A 256 4.37 6.59 -0.04
CA SER A 256 5.64 7.17 0.43
C SER A 256 6.68 6.09 0.68
N TRP A 257 7.94 6.41 0.36
CA TRP A 257 9.09 5.51 0.49
C TRP A 257 10.37 6.31 0.71
N ASP A 258 11.41 5.63 1.15
CA ASP A 258 12.73 6.23 1.30
C ASP A 258 13.65 5.81 0.15
N ASP A 259 14.02 6.78 -0.68
CA ASP A 259 15.04 6.64 -1.72
C ASP A 259 15.98 7.85 -1.65
N ILE A 260 17.23 7.59 -1.32
CA ILE A 260 18.26 8.62 -1.15
C ILE A 260 18.56 9.38 -2.44
N ASN A 261 18.43 8.72 -3.60
CA ASN A 261 18.77 9.30 -4.91
C ASN A 261 17.83 10.45 -5.27
N ILE A 262 16.55 10.30 -4.95
CA ILE A 262 15.51 11.29 -5.23
C ILE A 262 15.09 12.06 -3.97
N ARG A 263 15.69 11.77 -2.82
CA ARG A 263 15.37 12.37 -1.51
C ARG A 263 13.90 12.27 -1.17
N SER A 264 13.29 11.10 -1.40
CA SER A 264 11.88 10.86 -1.15
C SER A 264 11.55 10.66 0.33
N GLY A 265 12.54 10.33 1.15
CA GLY A 265 12.39 10.08 2.58
C GLY A 265 11.83 11.28 3.36
N HIS A 266 11.12 10.97 4.45
CA HIS A 266 10.65 12.00 5.38
C HIS A 266 11.81 12.58 6.19
N VAL A 267 11.82 13.91 6.37
CA VAL A 267 12.84 14.62 7.13
C VAL A 267 12.21 15.28 8.36
N ILE A 268 12.64 14.87 9.54
CA ILE A 268 12.17 15.41 10.82
C ILE A 268 13.39 15.89 11.60
N ASN A 269 13.48 17.18 11.80
CA ASN A 269 14.57 17.82 12.52
C ASN A 269 14.14 18.15 13.96
N VAL A 270 14.93 17.75 14.94
CA VAL A 270 14.68 18.14 16.34
C VAL A 270 15.37 19.46 16.61
N ILE A 271 14.60 20.47 17.03
CA ILE A 271 15.12 21.77 17.47
C ILE A 271 15.11 21.84 18.99
N ASN A 272 16.23 22.22 19.56
CA ASN A 272 16.36 22.48 20.99
C ASN A 272 16.02 23.98 21.24
N ARG A 273 14.80 24.24 21.69
CA ARG A 273 14.37 25.54 22.20
C ARG A 273 14.12 25.48 23.70
#